data_9e2715eee3d7e4d35a59f6a3f5d83699
#
_entry.id   9e2715eee3d7e4d35a59f6a3f5d83699
#
_cell.length_a   1.000
_cell.length_b   1.000
_cell.length_c   1.000
_cell.angle_alpha   90.00
_cell.angle_beta   90.00
_cell.angle_gamma   90.00
#
_symmetry.space_group_name_H-M   'P 1'
#
loop_
_entity.id
_entity.type
_entity.pdbx_description
1 polymer ?
#
loop_
_entity_poly.entity_id
_entity_poly.type
_entity_poly.pdbx_seq_one_letter_code
_entity_poly.pdbx_strand_id
1 'polypeptide(L)'
;MVEKNPDIKGIAVLNSRGYVVADILRRHGIDDIRLMSFDLTSNNVRCIQNESISAVLCQRPELQGFFSVKSLIHWLLYRNADTNKHHKMPIDVVFKENLPFYKEIVDSE
;
A
#
# COMPACT_ATOMS: atom_id res chain seq x y z
N MET A 1 -17.98 -13.13 -8.71
CA MET A 1 -18.22 -12.12 -7.63
C MET A 1 -19.04 -10.93 -8.14
N VAL A 2 -18.56 -10.23 -9.14
CA VAL A 2 -19.24 -9.06 -9.68
C VAL A 2 -20.58 -9.43 -10.35
N GLU A 3 -20.62 -10.57 -11.02
CA GLU A 3 -21.85 -11.07 -11.68
C GLU A 3 -22.98 -11.34 -10.70
N LYS A 4 -22.65 -11.82 -9.49
CA LYS A 4 -23.63 -12.08 -8.43
C LYS A 4 -24.05 -10.83 -7.67
N ASN A 5 -23.25 -9.76 -7.76
CA ASN A 5 -23.47 -8.52 -7.04
C ASN A 5 -23.27 -7.34 -7.99
N PRO A 6 -24.27 -7.06 -8.85
CA PRO A 6 -24.12 -6.02 -9.86
C PRO A 6 -24.04 -4.60 -9.30
N ASP A 7 -24.33 -4.43 -8.00
CA ASP A 7 -24.30 -3.12 -7.33
C ASP A 7 -22.94 -2.78 -6.72
N ILE A 8 -21.92 -3.63 -6.90
CA ILE A 8 -20.58 -3.36 -6.41
C ILE A 8 -20.01 -2.16 -7.12
N LYS A 9 -19.58 -1.16 -6.35
CA LYS A 9 -18.95 0.07 -6.87
C LYS A 9 -17.50 0.22 -6.43
N GLY A 10 -17.07 -0.55 -5.45
CA GLY A 10 -15.70 -0.50 -4.95
C GLY A 10 -15.22 -1.84 -4.43
N ILE A 11 -13.92 -2.07 -4.56
CA ILE A 11 -13.24 -3.26 -4.04
C ILE A 11 -12.01 -2.80 -3.30
N ALA A 12 -11.80 -3.32 -2.09
CA ALA A 12 -10.58 -3.12 -1.32
C ALA A 12 -9.82 -4.45 -1.27
N VAL A 13 -8.61 -4.45 -1.80
CA VAL A 13 -7.72 -5.60 -1.74
C VAL A 13 -6.77 -5.40 -0.57
N LEU A 14 -6.88 -6.24 0.44
CA LEU A 14 -6.18 -6.07 1.72
C LEU A 14 -4.75 -6.62 1.71
N ASN A 15 -4.10 -6.61 0.55
CA ASN A 15 -2.70 -6.97 0.39
C ASN A 15 -2.11 -6.21 -0.81
N SER A 16 -0.87 -6.53 -1.15
CA SER A 16 -0.13 -5.87 -2.22
C SER A 16 -0.52 -6.30 -3.64
N ARG A 17 -1.46 -7.20 -3.79
CA ARG A 17 -1.84 -7.78 -5.09
C ARG A 17 -3.06 -7.12 -5.75
N GLY A 18 -3.30 -5.86 -5.44
CA GLY A 18 -4.39 -5.12 -6.09
C GLY A 18 -4.25 -5.05 -7.60
N TYR A 19 -3.02 -5.06 -8.12
CA TYR A 19 -2.76 -5.06 -9.55
C TYR A 19 -3.33 -6.29 -10.25
N VAL A 20 -3.40 -7.45 -9.58
CA VAL A 20 -3.98 -8.66 -10.14
C VAL A 20 -5.49 -8.46 -10.38
N VAL A 21 -6.18 -7.90 -9.38
CA VAL A 21 -7.62 -7.61 -9.51
C VAL A 21 -7.86 -6.55 -10.57
N ALA A 22 -7.01 -5.51 -10.61
CA ALA A 22 -7.10 -4.46 -11.62
C ALA A 22 -6.98 -5.02 -13.03
N ASP A 23 -6.01 -5.92 -13.26
CA ASP A 23 -5.82 -6.55 -14.56
C ASP A 23 -7.02 -7.43 -14.96
N ILE A 24 -7.60 -8.15 -14.00
CA ILE A 24 -8.78 -8.98 -14.24
C ILE A 24 -9.99 -8.10 -14.64
N LEU A 25 -10.25 -7.04 -13.89
CA LEU A 25 -11.34 -6.13 -14.21
C LEU A 25 -11.17 -5.51 -15.59
N ARG A 26 -9.94 -5.15 -15.93
CA ARG A 26 -9.64 -4.53 -17.22
C ARG A 26 -9.85 -5.51 -18.38
N ARG A 27 -9.49 -6.78 -18.21
CA ARG A 27 -9.70 -7.82 -19.23
C ARG A 27 -11.19 -8.07 -19.51
N HIS A 28 -12.02 -7.88 -18.49
CA HIS A 28 -13.47 -8.05 -18.62
C HIS A 28 -14.20 -6.76 -19.00
N GLY A 29 -13.46 -5.68 -19.30
CA GLY A 29 -14.05 -4.41 -19.70
C GLY A 29 -14.82 -3.71 -18.59
N ILE A 30 -14.54 -4.02 -17.34
CA ILE A 30 -15.20 -3.41 -16.19
C ILE A 30 -14.40 -2.19 -15.75
N ASP A 31 -14.98 -0.99 -15.90
CA ASP A 31 -14.30 0.27 -15.61
C ASP A 31 -15.02 1.15 -14.59
N ASP A 32 -16.17 0.70 -14.10
CA ASP A 32 -17.03 1.47 -13.19
C ASP A 32 -16.80 1.10 -11.70
N ILE A 33 -15.84 0.23 -11.41
CA ILE A 33 -15.50 -0.18 -10.05
C ILE A 33 -14.23 0.52 -9.61
N ARG A 34 -14.28 1.18 -8.44
CA ARG A 34 -13.12 1.79 -7.82
C ARG A 34 -12.35 0.75 -7.03
N LEU A 35 -11.05 0.74 -7.16
CA LEU A 35 -10.19 -0.27 -6.55
C LEU A 35 -9.17 0.39 -5.64
N MET A 36 -9.01 -0.16 -4.44
CA MET A 36 -8.01 0.25 -3.47
C MET A 36 -7.15 -0.95 -3.11
N SER A 37 -5.87 -0.74 -2.90
CA SER A 37 -4.93 -1.79 -2.53
C SER A 37 -3.95 -1.29 -1.48
N PHE A 38 -3.08 -2.16 -1.02
CA PHE A 38 -2.00 -1.83 -0.09
C PHE A 38 -0.66 -1.94 -0.81
N ASP A 39 0.31 -1.22 -0.28
CA ASP A 39 1.73 -1.25 -0.66
C ASP A 39 2.01 -0.63 -2.04
N LEU A 40 3.00 0.22 -2.04
CA LEU A 40 3.40 0.98 -3.23
C LEU A 40 4.47 0.21 -4.01
N THR A 41 4.06 -0.95 -4.53
CA THR A 41 4.92 -1.79 -5.38
C THR A 41 4.93 -1.23 -6.81
N SER A 42 5.92 -1.66 -7.62
CA SER A 42 6.03 -1.23 -9.02
C SER A 42 4.75 -1.53 -9.81
N ASN A 43 4.16 -2.70 -9.59
CA ASN A 43 2.93 -3.08 -10.27
C ASN A 43 1.75 -2.21 -9.87
N ASN A 44 1.62 -1.90 -8.58
CA ASN A 44 0.54 -1.04 -8.10
C ASN A 44 0.72 0.40 -8.58
N VAL A 45 1.96 0.88 -8.65
CA VAL A 45 2.26 2.22 -9.20
C VAL A 45 1.82 2.31 -10.65
N ARG A 46 2.14 1.31 -11.45
CA ARG A 46 1.68 1.24 -12.84
C ARG A 46 0.16 1.34 -12.93
N CYS A 47 -0.55 0.62 -12.07
CA CYS A 47 -2.00 0.62 -12.06
C CYS A 47 -2.58 1.96 -11.57
N ILE A 48 -1.89 2.68 -10.69
CA ILE A 48 -2.28 4.04 -10.32
C ILE A 48 -2.11 4.98 -11.52
N GLN A 49 -0.99 4.89 -12.22
CA GLN A 49 -0.69 5.74 -13.36
C GLN A 49 -1.69 5.55 -14.51
N ASN A 50 -2.13 4.32 -14.75
CA ASN A 50 -3.11 4.03 -15.79
C ASN A 50 -4.56 4.09 -15.27
N GLU A 51 -4.76 4.54 -14.03
CA GLU A 51 -6.06 4.74 -13.39
C GLU A 51 -6.87 3.46 -13.12
N SER A 52 -6.22 2.28 -13.19
CA SER A 52 -6.87 1.00 -12.84
C SER A 52 -7.04 0.85 -11.34
N ILE A 53 -6.16 1.44 -10.53
CA ILE A 53 -6.27 1.51 -9.08
C ILE A 53 -6.47 2.98 -8.70
N SER A 54 -7.46 3.25 -7.85
CA SER A 54 -7.79 4.61 -7.43
C SER A 54 -6.90 5.11 -6.31
N ALA A 55 -6.54 4.24 -5.37
CA ALA A 55 -5.72 4.60 -4.23
C ALA A 55 -4.96 3.39 -3.70
N VAL A 56 -3.78 3.65 -3.12
CA VAL A 56 -2.97 2.65 -2.44
C VAL A 56 -2.62 3.18 -1.05
N LEU A 57 -2.75 2.32 -0.05
CA LEU A 57 -2.34 2.63 1.31
C LEU A 57 -0.89 2.19 1.49
N CYS A 58 -0.02 3.15 1.79
CA CYS A 58 1.40 2.92 2.01
C CYS A 58 1.71 2.95 3.49
N GLN A 59 2.31 1.87 4.01
CA GLN A 59 2.57 1.69 5.44
C GLN A 59 3.98 2.08 5.84
N ARG A 60 4.77 2.67 4.96
CA ARG A 60 6.17 3.05 5.20
C ARG A 60 6.99 1.89 5.77
N PRO A 61 7.15 0.78 5.03
CA PRO A 61 7.83 -0.41 5.55
C PRO A 61 9.30 -0.14 5.92
N GLU A 62 9.96 0.77 5.25
CA GLU A 62 11.34 1.13 5.53
C GLU A 62 11.48 1.76 6.92
N LEU A 63 10.59 2.68 7.27
CA LEU A 63 10.57 3.28 8.60
C LEU A 63 10.21 2.27 9.67
N GLN A 64 9.26 1.38 9.39
CA GLN A 64 8.91 0.32 10.33
C GLN A 64 10.11 -0.58 10.61
N GLY A 65 10.83 -0.98 9.57
CA GLY A 65 12.05 -1.78 9.70
C GLY A 65 13.13 -1.04 10.48
N PHE A 66 13.35 0.23 10.15
CA PHE A 66 14.35 1.07 10.83
C PHE A 66 14.06 1.16 12.33
N PHE A 67 12.85 1.51 12.73
CA PHE A 67 12.50 1.65 14.14
C PHE A 67 12.52 0.33 14.88
N SER A 68 12.16 -0.78 14.21
CA SER A 68 12.22 -2.11 14.80
C SER A 68 13.66 -2.51 15.16
N VAL A 69 14.58 -2.34 14.22
CA VAL A 69 15.99 -2.65 14.43
C VAL A 69 16.62 -1.71 15.45
N LYS A 70 16.33 -0.41 15.36
CA LYS A 70 16.83 0.59 16.30
C LYS A 70 16.38 0.29 17.73
N SER A 71 15.14 -0.06 17.93
CA SER A 71 14.60 -0.40 19.25
C SER A 71 15.26 -1.65 19.82
N LEU A 72 15.48 -2.66 18.98
CA LEU A 72 16.14 -3.89 19.39
C LEU A 72 17.59 -3.64 19.80
N ILE A 73 18.35 -2.88 19.02
CA ILE A 73 19.73 -2.51 19.33
C ILE A 73 19.79 -1.73 20.63
N HIS A 74 18.90 -0.78 20.80
CA HIS A 74 18.84 0.04 22.02
C HIS A 74 18.57 -0.83 23.24
N TRP A 75 17.66 -1.78 23.15
CA TRP A 75 17.39 -2.72 24.24
C TRP A 75 18.61 -3.60 24.56
N LEU A 76 19.29 -4.11 23.53
CA LEU A 76 20.46 -4.96 23.72
C LEU A 76 21.63 -4.22 24.39
N LEU A 77 21.83 -2.93 24.04
CA LEU A 77 22.93 -2.13 24.59
C LEU A 77 22.62 -1.56 25.98
N TYR A 78 21.43 -1.10 26.19
CA TYR A 78 21.07 -0.33 27.39
C TYR A 78 20.13 -1.07 28.34
N ARG A 79 19.49 -2.13 27.88
CA ARG A 79 18.57 -2.96 28.69
C ARG A 79 17.48 -2.15 29.39
N ASN A 80 16.99 -1.09 28.76
CA ASN A 80 15.97 -0.23 29.35
C ASN A 80 14.58 -0.52 28.79
N ALA A 81 13.55 0.05 29.44
CA ALA A 81 12.15 -0.24 29.17
C ALA A 81 11.59 0.43 27.91
N ASP A 82 12.42 1.13 27.13
CA ASP A 82 11.94 1.83 25.92
C ASP A 82 11.47 0.87 24.82
N THR A 83 11.83 -0.41 24.95
CA THR A 83 11.31 -1.45 24.04
C THR A 83 9.80 -1.61 24.10
N ASN A 84 9.17 -1.12 25.17
CA ASN A 84 7.72 -1.18 25.32
C ASN A 84 6.98 -0.01 24.67
N LYS A 85 7.70 0.94 24.08
CA LYS A 85 7.06 2.03 23.35
C LYS A 85 6.50 1.54 22.02
N HIS A 86 5.21 1.77 21.84
CA HIS A 86 4.57 1.52 20.56
C HIS A 86 4.82 2.69 19.62
N HIS A 87 5.61 2.46 18.58
CA HIS A 87 5.83 3.46 17.53
C HIS A 87 4.68 3.37 16.53
N LYS A 88 3.80 4.34 16.57
CA LYS A 88 2.70 4.41 15.60
C LYS A 88 3.22 4.98 14.29
N MET A 89 3.13 4.21 13.23
CA MET A 89 3.52 4.67 11.90
C MET A 89 2.29 5.23 11.17
N PRO A 90 2.43 6.37 10.51
CA PRO A 90 1.33 6.89 9.71
C PRO A 90 1.10 6.00 8.49
N ILE A 91 -0.15 5.96 8.05
CA ILE A 91 -0.52 5.32 6.79
C ILE A 91 -0.76 6.45 5.79
N ASP A 92 -0.03 6.40 4.68
CA ASP A 92 -0.19 7.36 3.60
C ASP A 92 -1.20 6.84 2.59
N VAL A 93 -2.07 7.71 2.14
CA VAL A 93 -2.99 7.41 1.04
C VAL A 93 -2.40 8.00 -0.23
N VAL A 94 -2.07 7.15 -1.20
CA VAL A 94 -1.41 7.56 -2.43
C VAL A 94 -2.39 7.48 -3.58
N PHE A 95 -2.63 8.61 -4.23
CA PHE A 95 -3.41 8.75 -5.45
C PHE A 95 -2.46 9.09 -6.61
N LYS A 96 -2.99 9.12 -7.82
CA LYS A 96 -2.23 9.53 -9.00
C LYS A 96 -1.63 10.93 -8.82
N GLU A 97 -2.37 11.84 -8.21
CA GLU A 97 -1.98 13.25 -8.05
C GLU A 97 -0.81 13.44 -7.09
N ASN A 98 -0.71 12.62 -6.03
CA ASN A 98 0.39 12.75 -5.07
C ASN A 98 1.47 11.68 -5.25
N LEU A 99 1.32 10.80 -6.22
CA LEU A 99 2.29 9.74 -6.52
C LEU A 99 3.73 10.25 -6.71
N PRO A 100 3.97 11.38 -7.40
CA PRO A 100 5.34 11.86 -7.60
C PRO A 100 6.12 12.13 -6.32
N PHE A 101 5.44 12.42 -5.21
CA PHE A 101 6.08 12.65 -3.91
C PHE A 101 6.59 11.36 -3.27
N TYR A 102 6.21 10.20 -3.79
CA TYR A 102 6.60 8.88 -3.28
C TYR A 102 7.53 8.14 -4.23
N LYS A 103 8.04 8.82 -5.24
CA LYS A 103 8.84 8.19 -6.30
C LYS A 103 10.10 7.53 -5.75
N GLU A 104 10.75 8.15 -4.77
CA GLU A 104 11.95 7.58 -4.14
C GLU A 104 11.67 6.25 -3.46
N ILE A 105 10.50 6.10 -2.87
CA ILE A 105 10.09 4.84 -2.23
C ILE A 105 9.98 3.72 -3.25
N VAL A 106 9.43 4.05 -4.43
CA VAL A 106 9.26 3.08 -5.52
C VAL A 106 10.60 2.69 -6.12
N ASP A 107 11.47 3.66 -6.34
CA ASP A 107 12.76 3.44 -6.98
C ASP A 107 13.73 2.65 -6.07
N SER A 108 13.49 2.64 -4.76
CA SER A 108 14.28 1.86 -3.80
C SER A 108 13.89 0.38 -3.73
N GLU A 109 12.76 0.03 -4.28
CA GLU A 109 12.29 -1.35 -4.37
C GLU A 109 12.81 -2.03 -5.63
#